data_32b4ecff5383056ac737a581c0f258b4
#
_entry.id   32b4ecff5383056ac737a581c0f258b4
#
_cell.length_a   1.000
_cell.length_b   1.000
_cell.length_c   1.000
_cell.angle_alpha   90.00
_cell.angle_beta   90.00
_cell.angle_gamma   90.00
#
_symmetry.space_group_name_H-M   'P 1'
#
loop_
_entity.id
_entity.type
_entity.pdbx_description
1 polymer ?
#
loop_
_entity_poly.entity_id
_entity_poly.type
_entity_poly.pdbx_seq_one_letter_code
_entity_poly.pdbx_strand_id
1 'polypeptide(L)'
;RGPANFCGVVGMKQTYGRVSQRGLQVTSFNGDHIGPMTRSVSDSALVLQAIAGYDPLDPSTVPVPVPDFSEFLDRGLTGLKMGVPSDYYFDMLDPEVEAAVRLAIDAMAELGVEVRPVALPSMKYAGAMRIAGMADSIVTHEPLIERGRDDYGPTVLYRTLAGQFILGRDYSKALKVQRIIKEEYAKVLQDVDFLVTPSAPVAAWPINSETVNIAGADYPVRGPGAGMTSRCTSPSNSTGLPAMSVPCGFTEGGLPIGVQLIGRPFEEPLLYQAAHGYEAVSPSLGLRPTIAGNS
;
A
#
# COMPACT_ATOMS: atom_id res chain seq x y z
N ARG A 1 -0.04 -1.50 4.37
CA ARG A 1 -0.27 -2.57 3.39
C ARG A 1 0.91 -3.52 3.28
N GLY A 2 2.14 -3.04 3.00
CA GLY A 2 3.30 -3.92 2.95
C GLY A 2 3.50 -4.75 4.22
N PRO A 3 3.61 -4.15 5.41
CA PRO A 3 3.67 -4.90 6.67
C PRO A 3 2.45 -5.81 6.87
N ALA A 4 1.25 -5.36 6.53
CA ALA A 4 0.04 -6.17 6.63
C ALA A 4 0.11 -7.42 5.73
N ASN A 5 0.57 -7.25 4.47
CA ASN A 5 0.80 -8.36 3.55
C ASN A 5 1.76 -9.39 4.14
N PHE A 6 2.92 -8.95 4.64
CA PHE A 6 3.94 -9.86 5.21
C PHE A 6 3.49 -10.55 6.52
N CYS A 7 2.52 -9.97 7.23
CA CYS A 7 1.96 -10.51 8.47
C CYS A 7 0.64 -11.29 8.26
N GLY A 8 0.11 -11.37 7.04
CA GLY A 8 -1.15 -12.06 6.76
C GLY A 8 -2.36 -11.41 7.42
N VAL A 9 -2.40 -10.08 7.48
CA VAL A 9 -3.52 -9.31 8.07
C VAL A 9 -4.04 -8.27 7.08
N VAL A 10 -5.22 -7.74 7.35
CA VAL A 10 -5.80 -6.62 6.59
C VAL A 10 -5.06 -5.33 6.93
N GLY A 11 -4.72 -4.55 5.91
CA GLY A 11 -4.06 -3.26 6.10
C GLY A 11 -4.66 -2.17 5.23
N MET A 12 -5.32 -1.19 5.85
CA MET A 12 -5.89 -0.04 5.15
C MET A 12 -4.94 1.15 5.18
N LYS A 13 -4.70 1.73 4.04
CA LYS A 13 -4.17 3.07 3.85
C LYS A 13 -5.27 3.93 3.24
N GLN A 14 -5.88 4.75 4.02
CA GLN A 14 -6.93 5.66 3.58
C GLN A 14 -6.39 6.78 2.67
N THR A 15 -7.27 7.58 2.13
CA THR A 15 -6.91 8.80 1.38
C THR A 15 -6.05 9.71 2.23
N TYR A 16 -5.03 10.31 1.62
CA TYR A 16 -4.23 11.35 2.27
C TYR A 16 -5.14 12.49 2.76
N GLY A 17 -4.98 12.84 4.04
CA GLY A 17 -5.82 13.86 4.69
C GLY A 17 -7.13 13.34 5.31
N ARG A 18 -7.42 12.04 5.23
CA ARG A 18 -8.58 11.42 5.93
C ARG A 18 -8.34 11.23 7.43
N VAL A 19 -7.09 11.05 7.85
CA VAL A 19 -6.67 10.86 9.24
C VAL A 19 -5.53 11.83 9.54
N SER A 20 -5.60 12.49 10.71
CA SER A 20 -4.56 13.42 11.16
C SER A 20 -3.22 12.70 11.38
N GLN A 21 -2.15 13.36 10.99
CA GLN A 21 -0.76 12.95 11.24
C GLN A 21 -0.17 13.60 12.50
N ARG A 22 -0.97 14.37 13.24
CA ARG A 22 -0.50 15.06 14.43
C ARG A 22 -0.02 14.07 15.49
N GLY A 23 1.22 14.26 15.95
CA GLY A 23 1.89 13.35 16.87
C GLY A 23 2.68 12.22 16.19
N LEU A 24 2.61 12.11 14.87
CA LEU A 24 3.46 11.19 14.11
C LEU A 24 4.85 11.81 13.91
N GLN A 25 5.89 11.00 14.05
CA GLN A 25 7.23 11.36 13.55
C GLN A 25 7.23 11.17 12.03
N VAL A 26 6.87 12.22 11.31
CA VAL A 26 6.72 12.21 9.85
C VAL A 26 8.07 11.99 9.17
N THR A 27 8.12 11.14 8.18
CA THR A 27 9.28 10.92 7.31
C THR A 27 9.13 11.66 5.98
N SER A 28 7.92 11.67 5.41
CA SER A 28 7.61 12.38 4.17
C SER A 28 6.26 13.08 4.30
N PHE A 29 6.24 14.38 4.02
CA PHE A 29 5.03 15.20 4.16
C PHE A 29 3.83 14.71 3.34
N ASN A 30 4.09 14.09 2.18
CA ASN A 30 3.06 13.63 1.26
C ASN A 30 2.96 12.10 1.17
N GLY A 31 3.81 11.38 1.89
CA GLY A 31 3.93 9.93 1.76
C GLY A 31 3.47 9.13 2.96
N ASP A 32 3.50 9.72 4.14
CA ASP A 32 3.17 9.04 5.37
C ASP A 32 1.65 9.01 5.61
N HIS A 33 1.19 7.89 6.15
CA HIS A 33 -0.22 7.68 6.46
C HIS A 33 -0.34 6.83 7.73
N ILE A 34 -1.31 7.15 8.57
CA ILE A 34 -1.70 6.35 9.72
C ILE A 34 -2.94 5.58 9.34
N GLY A 35 -2.89 4.25 9.36
CA GLY A 35 -4.03 3.42 8.99
C GLY A 35 -4.07 2.10 9.76
N PRO A 36 -5.26 1.48 9.88
CA PRO A 36 -5.45 0.26 10.66
C PRO A 36 -4.75 -0.95 10.02
N MET A 37 -4.25 -1.82 10.91
CA MET A 37 -3.86 -3.19 10.60
C MET A 37 -4.64 -4.12 11.52
N THR A 38 -5.49 -4.97 10.96
CA THR A 38 -6.46 -5.77 11.70
C THR A 38 -6.56 -7.18 11.12
N ARG A 39 -7.21 -8.10 11.85
CA ARG A 39 -7.41 -9.47 11.36
C ARG A 39 -8.58 -9.63 10.42
N SER A 40 -9.52 -8.69 10.42
CA SER A 40 -10.68 -8.68 9.53
C SER A 40 -10.90 -7.32 8.88
N VAL A 41 -11.61 -7.30 7.79
CA VAL A 41 -12.04 -6.07 7.11
C VAL A 41 -13.00 -5.28 7.99
N SER A 42 -13.90 -5.96 8.72
CA SER A 42 -14.85 -5.32 9.64
C SER A 42 -14.14 -4.59 10.78
N ASP A 43 -13.13 -5.22 11.42
CA ASP A 43 -12.32 -4.55 12.44
C ASP A 43 -11.59 -3.33 11.87
N SER A 44 -11.10 -3.43 10.62
CA SER A 44 -10.43 -2.31 9.94
C SER A 44 -11.38 -1.12 9.72
N ALA A 45 -12.64 -1.38 9.36
CA ALA A 45 -13.67 -0.36 9.22
C ALA A 45 -13.94 0.35 10.55
N LEU A 46 -14.09 -0.41 11.65
CA LEU A 46 -14.30 0.14 12.98
C LEU A 46 -13.13 1.01 13.45
N VAL A 47 -11.89 0.54 13.24
CA VAL A 47 -10.70 1.32 13.63
C VAL A 47 -10.60 2.59 12.77
N LEU A 48 -10.81 2.49 11.45
CA LEU A 48 -10.79 3.69 10.61
C LEU A 48 -11.88 4.68 10.99
N GLN A 49 -13.09 4.19 11.34
CA GLN A 49 -14.18 5.04 11.83
C GLN A 49 -13.77 5.86 13.06
N ALA A 50 -13.01 5.24 13.96
CA ALA A 50 -12.58 5.89 15.20
C ALA A 50 -11.48 6.96 15.00
N ILE A 51 -10.64 6.80 13.97
CA ILE A 51 -9.47 7.70 13.76
C ILE A 51 -9.64 8.69 12.60
N ALA A 52 -10.64 8.48 11.72
CA ALA A 52 -10.89 9.37 10.57
C ALA A 52 -11.56 10.68 11.03
N GLY A 53 -11.17 11.79 10.40
CA GLY A 53 -11.80 13.07 10.65
C GLY A 53 -10.90 14.26 10.31
N TYR A 54 -11.52 15.44 10.33
CA TYR A 54 -10.81 16.70 10.16
C TYR A 54 -10.20 17.16 11.48
N ASP A 55 -8.91 17.45 11.46
CA ASP A 55 -8.17 18.05 12.58
C ASP A 55 -7.68 19.45 12.17
N PRO A 56 -8.25 20.54 12.74
CA PRO A 56 -7.85 21.90 12.40
C PRO A 56 -6.40 22.24 12.79
N LEU A 57 -5.75 21.40 13.59
CA LEU A 57 -4.34 21.54 13.97
C LEU A 57 -3.39 20.75 13.07
N ASP A 58 -3.92 20.01 12.11
CA ASP A 58 -3.14 19.32 11.07
C ASP A 58 -3.55 19.83 9.68
N PRO A 59 -2.70 20.67 9.05
CA PRO A 59 -3.01 21.25 7.75
C PRO A 59 -3.09 20.22 6.61
N SER A 60 -2.68 18.97 6.84
CA SER A 60 -2.81 17.90 5.85
C SER A 60 -4.23 17.34 5.78
N THR A 61 -5.03 17.50 6.84
CA THR A 61 -6.40 16.96 6.87
C THR A 61 -7.38 17.78 6.05
N VAL A 62 -8.39 17.10 5.50
CA VAL A 62 -9.39 17.69 4.61
C VAL A 62 -10.77 17.62 5.26
N PRO A 63 -11.57 18.72 5.27
CA PRO A 63 -12.89 18.75 5.90
C PRO A 63 -13.95 18.04 5.05
N VAL A 64 -13.73 16.75 4.76
CA VAL A 64 -14.67 15.87 4.07
C VAL A 64 -15.39 15.02 5.11
N PRO A 65 -16.72 14.89 5.02
CA PRO A 65 -17.49 14.06 5.94
C PRO A 65 -16.94 12.64 6.03
N VAL A 66 -16.96 12.07 7.22
CA VAL A 66 -16.62 10.66 7.45
C VAL A 66 -17.90 9.85 7.36
N PRO A 67 -18.05 8.95 6.36
CA PRO A 67 -19.19 8.06 6.29
C PRO A 67 -19.10 6.98 7.36
N ASP A 68 -20.21 6.31 7.65
CA ASP A 68 -20.15 5.05 8.40
C ASP A 68 -19.62 3.93 7.48
N PHE A 69 -18.39 3.52 7.71
CA PHE A 69 -17.73 2.49 6.89
C PHE A 69 -18.39 1.12 7.04
N SER A 70 -19.08 0.86 8.16
CA SER A 70 -19.76 -0.42 8.41
C SER A 70 -20.99 -0.64 7.55
N GLU A 71 -21.68 0.42 7.13
CA GLU A 71 -22.88 0.33 6.28
C GLU A 71 -22.64 -0.25 4.87
N PHE A 72 -21.36 -0.33 4.47
CA PHE A 72 -20.99 -0.77 3.12
C PHE A 72 -20.55 -2.23 3.07
N LEU A 73 -20.29 -2.86 4.21
CA LEU A 73 -19.68 -4.20 4.27
C LEU A 73 -20.53 -5.27 3.58
N ASP A 74 -21.84 -5.25 3.77
CA ASP A 74 -22.77 -6.31 3.29
C ASP A 74 -23.47 -5.98 1.96
N ARG A 75 -22.99 -4.99 1.21
CA ARG A 75 -23.68 -4.55 -0.04
C ARG A 75 -23.50 -5.50 -1.23
N GLY A 76 -22.69 -6.54 -1.10
CA GLY A 76 -22.35 -7.44 -2.20
C GLY A 76 -21.44 -6.79 -3.24
N LEU A 77 -21.02 -7.57 -4.26
CA LEU A 77 -20.03 -7.12 -5.26
C LEU A 77 -20.60 -7.05 -6.69
N THR A 78 -21.80 -7.58 -6.91
CA THR A 78 -22.40 -7.67 -8.24
C THR A 78 -22.50 -6.29 -8.91
N GLY A 79 -21.96 -6.19 -10.12
CA GLY A 79 -21.99 -4.98 -10.94
C GLY A 79 -20.86 -3.99 -10.68
N LEU A 80 -20.01 -4.23 -9.68
CA LEU A 80 -18.76 -3.49 -9.53
C LEU A 80 -17.78 -3.84 -10.66
N LYS A 81 -16.90 -2.90 -11.00
CA LYS A 81 -15.88 -3.05 -12.04
C LYS A 81 -14.50 -2.96 -11.40
N MET A 82 -13.69 -4.01 -11.54
CA MET A 82 -12.30 -3.99 -11.12
C MET A 82 -11.37 -3.84 -12.31
N GLY A 83 -10.43 -2.89 -12.23
CA GLY A 83 -9.35 -2.73 -13.19
C GLY A 83 -8.16 -3.58 -12.80
N VAL A 84 -7.67 -4.41 -13.73
CA VAL A 84 -6.43 -5.18 -13.55
C VAL A 84 -5.36 -4.58 -14.46
N PRO A 85 -4.30 -3.94 -13.89
CA PRO A 85 -3.23 -3.36 -14.70
C PRO A 85 -2.51 -4.44 -15.52
N SER A 86 -2.27 -4.14 -16.80
CA SER A 86 -1.54 -5.02 -17.73
C SER A 86 -0.02 -4.87 -17.63
N ASP A 87 0.46 -3.90 -16.86
CA ASP A 87 1.85 -3.49 -16.76
C ASP A 87 2.26 -3.17 -15.33
N TYR A 88 3.55 -2.96 -15.09
CA TYR A 88 4.19 -2.57 -13.84
C TYR A 88 3.91 -3.53 -12.66
N TYR A 89 2.65 -3.70 -12.27
CA TYR A 89 2.29 -4.45 -11.06
C TYR A 89 2.54 -5.94 -11.20
N PHE A 90 2.40 -6.47 -12.42
CA PHE A 90 2.56 -7.90 -12.73
C PHE A 90 3.87 -8.23 -13.47
N ASP A 91 4.70 -7.22 -13.81
CA ASP A 91 5.93 -7.44 -14.58
C ASP A 91 7.04 -8.16 -13.81
N MET A 92 7.05 -8.03 -12.48
CA MET A 92 8.14 -8.52 -11.63
C MET A 92 7.54 -9.07 -10.34
N LEU A 93 7.04 -10.28 -10.39
CA LEU A 93 6.43 -10.99 -9.28
C LEU A 93 7.11 -12.34 -9.06
N ASP A 94 7.13 -12.78 -7.81
CA ASP A 94 7.27 -14.18 -7.48
C ASP A 94 6.10 -14.97 -8.07
N PRO A 95 6.33 -16.13 -8.69
CA PRO A 95 5.26 -16.93 -9.32
C PRO A 95 4.13 -17.33 -8.35
N GLU A 96 4.44 -17.60 -7.07
CA GLU A 96 3.42 -17.94 -6.08
C GLU A 96 2.55 -16.72 -5.74
N VAL A 97 3.16 -15.53 -5.68
CA VAL A 97 2.43 -14.27 -5.48
C VAL A 97 1.51 -14.00 -6.66
N GLU A 98 2.00 -14.15 -7.88
CA GLU A 98 1.18 -13.96 -9.09
C GLU A 98 -0.01 -14.92 -9.09
N ALA A 99 0.22 -16.21 -8.86
CA ALA A 99 -0.82 -17.22 -8.84
C ALA A 99 -1.90 -16.93 -7.79
N ALA A 100 -1.51 -16.59 -6.55
CA ALA A 100 -2.46 -16.27 -5.48
C ALA A 100 -3.29 -15.01 -5.79
N VAL A 101 -2.68 -13.97 -6.35
CA VAL A 101 -3.39 -12.74 -6.71
C VAL A 101 -4.35 -12.97 -7.88
N ARG A 102 -3.98 -13.77 -8.86
CA ARG A 102 -4.90 -14.14 -9.97
C ARG A 102 -6.10 -14.93 -9.47
N LEU A 103 -5.90 -15.90 -8.57
CA LEU A 103 -7.01 -16.62 -7.92
C LEU A 103 -7.93 -15.66 -7.15
N ALA A 104 -7.41 -14.63 -6.50
CA ALA A 104 -8.23 -13.63 -5.84
C ALA A 104 -9.05 -12.80 -6.84
N ILE A 105 -8.48 -12.45 -7.99
CA ILE A 105 -9.19 -11.77 -9.08
C ILE A 105 -10.32 -12.64 -9.59
N ASP A 106 -10.07 -13.93 -9.86
CA ASP A 106 -11.07 -14.89 -10.33
C ASP A 106 -12.20 -15.07 -9.30
N ALA A 107 -11.87 -15.20 -8.01
CA ALA A 107 -12.87 -15.28 -6.94
C ALA A 107 -13.76 -14.02 -6.86
N MET A 108 -13.19 -12.82 -7.03
CA MET A 108 -14.00 -11.59 -7.11
C MET A 108 -14.88 -11.56 -8.36
N ALA A 109 -14.40 -12.08 -9.49
CA ALA A 109 -15.21 -12.20 -10.71
C ALA A 109 -16.39 -13.16 -10.51
N GLU A 110 -16.21 -14.29 -9.82
CA GLU A 110 -17.26 -15.24 -9.47
C GLU A 110 -18.33 -14.60 -8.54
N LEU A 111 -17.96 -13.60 -7.74
CA LEU A 111 -18.89 -12.80 -6.94
C LEU A 111 -19.63 -11.71 -7.76
N GLY A 112 -19.43 -11.67 -9.07
CA GLY A 112 -20.14 -10.78 -10.00
C GLY A 112 -19.42 -9.44 -10.26
N VAL A 113 -18.14 -9.32 -9.94
CA VAL A 113 -17.31 -8.15 -10.30
C VAL A 113 -16.89 -8.28 -11.77
N GLU A 114 -17.12 -7.24 -12.55
CA GLU A 114 -16.64 -7.18 -13.94
C GLU A 114 -15.13 -6.90 -13.97
N VAL A 115 -14.36 -7.79 -14.60
CA VAL A 115 -12.90 -7.63 -14.76
C VAL A 115 -12.59 -6.82 -16.02
N ARG A 116 -11.82 -5.76 -15.88
CA ARG A 116 -11.37 -4.91 -17.01
C ARG A 116 -9.85 -4.81 -17.05
N PRO A 117 -9.18 -5.16 -18.14
CA PRO A 117 -7.78 -4.81 -18.30
C PRO A 117 -7.63 -3.30 -18.41
N VAL A 118 -6.64 -2.75 -17.71
CA VAL A 118 -6.32 -1.33 -17.73
C VAL A 118 -4.83 -1.12 -17.93
N ALA A 119 -4.45 0.01 -18.52
CA ALA A 119 -3.04 0.36 -18.73
C ALA A 119 -2.66 1.59 -17.89
N LEU A 120 -1.47 1.52 -17.29
CA LEU A 120 -0.85 2.59 -16.50
C LEU A 120 0.57 2.89 -17.03
N PRO A 121 0.72 3.35 -18.29
CA PRO A 121 2.01 3.46 -18.96
C PRO A 121 3.00 4.41 -18.27
N SER A 122 2.52 5.37 -17.46
CA SER A 122 3.38 6.27 -16.68
C SER A 122 4.05 5.57 -15.51
N MET A 123 3.57 4.40 -15.08
CA MET A 123 4.12 3.65 -13.96
C MET A 123 5.58 3.21 -14.15
N LYS A 124 6.07 3.14 -15.39
CA LYS A 124 7.50 2.95 -15.66
C LYS A 124 8.39 4.02 -15.01
N TYR A 125 7.83 5.17 -14.65
CA TYR A 125 8.52 6.25 -13.95
C TYR A 125 8.27 6.25 -12.43
N ALA A 126 7.54 5.29 -11.87
CA ALA A 126 7.14 5.27 -10.46
C ALA A 126 8.33 5.37 -9.49
N GLY A 127 9.49 4.80 -9.86
CA GLY A 127 10.72 4.92 -9.07
C GLY A 127 11.16 6.36 -8.80
N ALA A 128 10.87 7.29 -9.71
CA ALA A 128 11.22 8.70 -9.54
C ALA A 128 10.47 9.38 -8.39
N MET A 129 9.27 8.92 -8.03
CA MET A 129 8.49 9.48 -6.92
C MET A 129 9.21 9.34 -5.56
N ARG A 130 10.09 8.34 -5.42
CA ARG A 130 10.88 8.14 -4.20
C ARG A 130 11.86 9.27 -3.92
N ILE A 131 12.33 9.98 -4.95
CA ILE A 131 13.26 11.10 -4.83
C ILE A 131 12.64 12.20 -3.98
N ALA A 132 11.36 12.51 -4.18
CA ALA A 132 10.66 13.50 -3.36
C ALA A 132 10.63 13.10 -1.89
N GLY A 133 10.26 11.85 -1.57
CA GLY A 133 10.26 11.36 -0.20
C GLY A 133 11.63 11.32 0.47
N MET A 134 12.72 11.11 -0.28
CA MET A 134 14.07 11.19 0.26
C MET A 134 14.44 12.62 0.65
N ALA A 135 14.08 13.61 -0.17
CA ALA A 135 14.32 15.03 0.12
C ALA A 135 13.47 15.50 1.31
N ASP A 136 12.20 15.07 1.39
CA ASP A 136 11.34 15.37 2.54
C ASP A 136 11.89 14.77 3.84
N SER A 137 12.40 13.54 3.77
CA SER A 137 12.92 12.81 4.93
C SER A 137 14.08 13.55 5.60
N ILE A 138 15.05 14.08 4.84
CA ILE A 138 16.16 14.80 5.45
C ILE A 138 15.70 16.12 6.09
N VAL A 139 14.79 16.85 5.48
CA VAL A 139 14.25 18.11 6.05
C VAL A 139 13.59 17.85 7.40
N THR A 140 12.86 16.75 7.53
CA THR A 140 12.17 16.38 8.79
C THR A 140 13.15 15.91 9.87
N HIS A 141 14.15 15.13 9.47
CA HIS A 141 15.05 14.45 10.41
C HIS A 141 16.35 15.21 10.74
N GLU A 142 16.72 16.22 9.94
CA GLU A 142 17.97 16.97 10.15
C GLU A 142 18.11 17.50 11.60
N PRO A 143 17.10 18.18 12.20
CA PRO A 143 17.22 18.65 13.58
C PRO A 143 17.31 17.53 14.63
N LEU A 144 16.81 16.36 14.31
CA LEU A 144 16.85 15.18 15.18
C LEU A 144 18.23 14.50 15.09
N ILE A 145 18.78 14.40 13.89
CA ILE A 145 20.13 13.85 13.64
C ILE A 145 21.20 14.73 14.28
N GLU A 146 21.04 16.07 14.24
CA GLU A 146 21.96 17.00 14.90
C GLU A 146 21.97 16.84 16.42
N ARG A 147 20.84 16.50 17.03
CA ARG A 147 20.71 16.29 18.49
C ARG A 147 21.20 14.93 18.95
N GLY A 148 21.05 13.88 18.14
CA GLY A 148 21.34 12.50 18.54
C GLY A 148 21.56 11.57 17.34
N ARG A 149 22.67 11.75 16.63
CA ARG A 149 23.01 10.92 15.48
C ARG A 149 23.09 9.43 15.80
N ASP A 150 23.59 9.12 17.00
CA ASP A 150 23.80 7.74 17.46
C ASP A 150 22.48 7.03 17.84
N ASP A 151 21.37 7.79 17.97
CA ASP A 151 20.04 7.24 18.18
C ASP A 151 19.45 6.58 16.91
N TYR A 152 20.09 6.79 15.76
CA TYR A 152 19.68 6.22 14.48
C TYR A 152 20.40 4.92 14.16
N GLY A 153 19.65 3.88 13.82
CA GLY A 153 20.22 2.69 13.20
C GLY A 153 20.91 3.05 11.86
N PRO A 154 22.06 2.46 11.53
CA PRO A 154 22.88 2.86 10.37
C PRO A 154 22.11 2.91 9.05
N THR A 155 21.27 1.92 8.79
CA THR A 155 20.48 1.84 7.54
C THR A 155 19.52 3.01 7.39
N VAL A 156 18.86 3.43 8.47
CA VAL A 156 17.91 4.57 8.47
C VAL A 156 18.68 5.87 8.33
N LEU A 157 19.76 6.04 9.11
CA LEU A 157 20.60 7.23 9.07
C LEU A 157 21.15 7.51 7.67
N TYR A 158 21.81 6.55 7.05
CA TYR A 158 22.43 6.77 5.72
C TYR A 158 21.37 7.00 4.63
N ARG A 159 20.23 6.31 4.70
CA ARG A 159 19.14 6.54 3.77
C ARG A 159 18.58 7.97 3.89
N THR A 160 18.44 8.47 5.11
CA THR A 160 17.95 9.85 5.38
C THR A 160 18.98 10.88 4.92
N LEU A 161 20.27 10.70 5.28
CA LEU A 161 21.34 11.60 4.87
C LEU A 161 21.50 11.67 3.34
N ALA A 162 21.21 10.60 2.61
CA ALA A 162 21.23 10.61 1.14
C ALA A 162 20.28 11.66 0.54
N GLY A 163 19.24 12.07 1.26
CA GLY A 163 18.35 13.14 0.85
C GLY A 163 19.02 14.50 0.67
N GLN A 164 20.15 14.77 1.36
CA GLN A 164 20.91 16.01 1.23
C GLN A 164 21.51 16.20 -0.18
N PHE A 165 21.69 15.11 -0.93
CA PHE A 165 22.27 15.15 -2.28
C PHE A 165 21.23 15.25 -3.40
N ILE A 166 19.95 15.35 -3.06
CA ILE A 166 18.86 15.54 -4.05
C ILE A 166 18.89 16.98 -4.54
N LEU A 167 19.10 17.15 -5.84
CA LEU A 167 19.09 18.46 -6.45
C LEU A 167 17.66 18.99 -6.58
N GLY A 168 17.45 20.28 -6.39
CA GLY A 168 16.12 20.91 -6.53
C GLY A 168 15.44 20.61 -7.87
N ARG A 169 16.22 20.50 -8.97
CA ARG A 169 15.68 20.11 -10.29
C ARG A 169 15.14 18.68 -10.30
N ASP A 170 15.75 17.75 -9.55
CA ASP A 170 15.35 16.33 -9.54
C ASP A 170 14.14 16.14 -8.62
N TYR A 171 14.06 16.89 -7.53
CA TYR A 171 12.87 17.02 -6.71
C TYR A 171 11.67 17.54 -7.54
N SER A 172 11.87 18.64 -8.29
CA SER A 172 10.82 19.18 -9.17
C SER A 172 10.36 18.20 -10.25
N LYS A 173 11.28 17.40 -10.81
CA LYS A 173 10.94 16.35 -11.78
C LYS A 173 10.14 15.22 -11.10
N ALA A 174 10.52 14.83 -9.89
CA ALA A 174 9.80 13.81 -9.13
C ALA A 174 8.35 14.21 -8.85
N LEU A 175 8.11 15.47 -8.47
CA LEU A 175 6.76 16.00 -8.28
C LEU A 175 5.94 16.04 -9.59
N LYS A 176 6.57 16.35 -10.74
CA LYS A 176 5.90 16.27 -12.03
C LYS A 176 5.51 14.84 -12.40
N VAL A 177 6.40 13.87 -12.17
CA VAL A 177 6.09 12.45 -12.39
C VAL A 177 4.94 12.00 -11.48
N GLN A 178 4.98 12.36 -10.20
CA GLN A 178 3.91 12.08 -9.25
C GLN A 178 2.55 12.60 -9.74
N ARG A 179 2.52 13.82 -10.25
CA ARG A 179 1.31 14.42 -10.81
C ARG A 179 0.80 13.65 -12.03
N ILE A 180 1.67 13.32 -12.99
CA ILE A 180 1.31 12.55 -14.18
C ILE A 180 0.70 11.20 -13.80
N ILE A 181 1.33 10.47 -12.88
CA ILE A 181 0.83 9.19 -12.40
C ILE A 181 -0.52 9.35 -11.69
N LYS A 182 -0.68 10.38 -10.85
CA LYS A 182 -1.94 10.68 -10.17
C LYS A 182 -3.08 10.97 -11.16
N GLU A 183 -2.81 11.74 -12.21
CA GLU A 183 -3.77 12.04 -13.28
C GLU A 183 -4.14 10.77 -14.08
N GLU A 184 -3.19 9.88 -14.33
CA GLU A 184 -3.43 8.60 -14.99
C GLU A 184 -4.32 7.68 -14.17
N TYR A 185 -4.05 7.52 -12.86
CA TYR A 185 -4.96 6.80 -11.96
C TYR A 185 -6.36 7.40 -11.94
N ALA A 186 -6.46 8.73 -11.82
CA ALA A 186 -7.75 9.41 -11.81
C ALA A 186 -8.55 9.14 -13.09
N LYS A 187 -7.88 9.07 -14.24
CA LYS A 187 -8.50 8.74 -15.53
C LYS A 187 -8.98 7.29 -15.56
N VAL A 188 -8.15 6.33 -15.19
CA VAL A 188 -8.51 4.91 -15.20
C VAL A 188 -9.65 4.62 -14.22
N LEU A 189 -9.64 5.24 -13.04
CA LEU A 189 -10.68 5.10 -12.03
C LEU A 189 -12.03 5.78 -12.39
N GLN A 190 -12.14 6.44 -13.55
CA GLN A 190 -13.44 6.85 -14.11
C GLN A 190 -14.19 5.68 -14.75
N ASP A 191 -13.45 4.69 -15.29
CA ASP A 191 -13.99 3.57 -16.03
C ASP A 191 -14.18 2.31 -15.16
N VAL A 192 -13.51 2.25 -14.00
CA VAL A 192 -13.58 1.16 -13.03
C VAL A 192 -13.77 1.70 -11.61
N ASP A 193 -14.31 0.85 -10.74
CA ASP A 193 -14.61 1.24 -9.36
C ASP A 193 -13.38 1.16 -8.46
N PHE A 194 -12.50 0.19 -8.70
CA PHE A 194 -11.21 0.03 -8.03
C PHE A 194 -10.23 -0.75 -8.89
N LEU A 195 -8.95 -0.65 -8.56
CA LEU A 195 -7.90 -1.48 -9.16
C LEU A 195 -7.55 -2.63 -8.23
N VAL A 196 -7.18 -3.76 -8.83
CA VAL A 196 -6.65 -4.93 -8.11
C VAL A 196 -5.20 -5.17 -8.54
N THR A 197 -4.32 -5.28 -7.55
CA THR A 197 -2.88 -5.46 -7.75
C THR A 197 -2.31 -6.38 -6.66
N PRO A 198 -1.10 -6.94 -6.83
CA PRO A 198 -0.36 -7.52 -5.70
C PRO A 198 -0.09 -6.45 -4.62
N SER A 199 -0.08 -6.85 -3.34
CA SER A 199 0.35 -5.96 -2.24
C SER A 199 1.88 -5.85 -2.18
N ALA A 200 2.60 -6.90 -2.51
CA ALA A 200 4.05 -6.92 -2.62
C ALA A 200 4.47 -7.87 -3.75
N PRO A 201 5.66 -7.71 -4.34
CA PRO A 201 6.13 -8.58 -5.42
C PRO A 201 6.60 -9.95 -4.94
N VAL A 202 6.76 -10.15 -3.64
CA VAL A 202 7.31 -11.34 -3.00
C VAL A 202 6.70 -11.51 -1.61
N ALA A 203 6.65 -12.72 -1.08
CA ALA A 203 6.29 -13.00 0.31
C ALA A 203 7.43 -12.56 1.27
N ALA A 204 7.22 -12.72 2.58
CA ALA A 204 8.24 -12.39 3.58
C ALA A 204 9.51 -13.24 3.41
N TRP A 205 10.63 -12.71 3.86
CA TRP A 205 11.94 -13.35 3.78
C TRP A 205 12.59 -13.44 5.17
N PRO A 206 13.62 -14.30 5.37
CA PRO A 206 14.30 -14.43 6.66
C PRO A 206 14.87 -13.07 7.14
N ILE A 207 14.81 -12.83 8.45
CA ILE A 207 15.16 -11.52 9.07
C ILE A 207 16.59 -11.06 8.76
N ASN A 208 17.51 -11.99 8.54
CA ASN A 208 18.92 -11.70 8.28
C ASN A 208 19.28 -11.69 6.79
N SER A 209 18.30 -11.81 5.88
CA SER A 209 18.57 -11.75 4.45
C SER A 209 19.14 -10.40 4.04
N GLU A 210 20.13 -10.42 3.18
CA GLU A 210 20.67 -9.23 2.52
C GLU A 210 19.91 -8.94 1.22
N THR A 211 19.46 -10.01 0.55
CA THR A 211 18.72 -9.95 -0.71
C THR A 211 17.47 -10.82 -0.63
N VAL A 212 16.57 -10.57 -1.57
CA VAL A 212 15.40 -11.41 -1.87
C VAL A 212 15.30 -11.59 -3.38
N ASN A 213 14.98 -12.82 -3.81
CA ASN A 213 14.74 -13.09 -5.22
C ASN A 213 13.35 -12.62 -5.64
N ILE A 214 13.27 -11.84 -6.71
CA ILE A 214 12.02 -11.39 -7.31
C ILE A 214 12.13 -11.63 -8.82
N ALA A 215 11.27 -12.49 -9.36
CA ALA A 215 11.23 -12.81 -10.78
C ALA A 215 12.60 -13.27 -11.35
N GLY A 216 13.36 -14.05 -10.57
CA GLY A 216 14.66 -14.59 -10.97
C GLY A 216 15.85 -13.67 -10.80
N ALA A 217 15.68 -12.46 -10.23
CA ALA A 217 16.76 -11.54 -9.93
C ALA A 217 16.82 -11.22 -8.43
N ASP A 218 18.04 -11.06 -7.88
CA ASP A 218 18.25 -10.75 -6.48
C ASP A 218 18.26 -9.24 -6.23
N TYR A 219 17.41 -8.80 -5.31
CA TYR A 219 17.28 -7.40 -4.91
C TYR A 219 17.63 -7.21 -3.43
N PRO A 220 18.35 -6.15 -3.07
CA PRO A 220 18.66 -5.87 -1.69
C PRO A 220 17.39 -5.57 -0.90
N VAL A 221 17.29 -6.11 0.32
CA VAL A 221 16.20 -5.85 1.26
C VAL A 221 16.47 -4.66 2.18
N ARG A 222 17.73 -4.17 2.19
CA ARG A 222 18.19 -3.01 2.98
C ARG A 222 19.09 -2.12 2.14
N GLY A 223 19.16 -0.85 2.51
CA GLY A 223 20.08 0.11 1.87
C GLY A 223 19.67 0.51 0.44
N PRO A 224 20.65 0.94 -0.38
CA PRO A 224 20.40 1.33 -1.76
C PRO A 224 19.78 0.19 -2.58
N GLY A 225 18.72 0.48 -3.32
CA GLY A 225 18.03 -0.52 -4.13
C GLY A 225 16.93 -1.32 -3.43
N ALA A 226 16.79 -1.23 -2.10
CA ALA A 226 15.77 -1.96 -1.32
C ALA A 226 14.31 -1.57 -1.62
N GLY A 227 14.07 -0.73 -2.63
CA GLY A 227 12.74 -0.28 -3.01
C GLY A 227 11.89 -1.27 -3.76
N MET A 228 12.46 -2.36 -4.24
CA MET A 228 11.72 -3.36 -5.03
C MET A 228 10.65 -4.06 -4.21
N THR A 229 10.91 -4.39 -2.95
CA THR A 229 9.93 -5.05 -2.06
C THR A 229 8.67 -4.20 -1.79
N SER A 230 8.74 -2.88 -1.95
CA SER A 230 7.63 -1.95 -1.77
C SER A 230 7.08 -1.37 -3.08
N ARG A 231 7.50 -1.90 -4.25
CA ARG A 231 7.10 -1.35 -5.55
C ARG A 231 5.59 -1.31 -5.75
N CYS A 232 4.86 -2.28 -5.23
CA CYS A 232 3.40 -2.36 -5.39
C CYS A 232 2.64 -1.38 -4.48
N THR A 233 3.19 -1.02 -3.32
CA THR A 233 2.52 -0.12 -2.36
C THR A 233 2.95 1.35 -2.46
N SER A 234 4.19 1.62 -2.89
CA SER A 234 4.72 2.99 -2.99
C SER A 234 3.89 3.94 -3.87
N PRO A 235 3.32 3.53 -5.01
CA PRO A 235 2.58 4.44 -5.87
C PRO A 235 1.37 5.08 -5.19
N SER A 236 0.55 4.30 -4.47
CA SER A 236 -0.61 4.84 -3.76
C SER A 236 -0.24 5.67 -2.52
N ASN A 237 0.96 5.48 -1.93
CA ASN A 237 1.48 6.43 -0.94
C ASN A 237 1.76 7.78 -1.59
N SER A 238 2.55 7.79 -2.65
CA SER A 238 2.97 9.02 -3.32
C SER A 238 1.80 9.76 -3.98
N THR A 239 0.78 9.07 -4.47
CA THR A 239 -0.40 9.69 -5.08
C THR A 239 -1.50 10.06 -4.09
N GLY A 240 -1.41 9.59 -2.84
CA GLY A 240 -2.41 9.84 -1.79
C GLY A 240 -3.70 9.01 -1.93
N LEU A 241 -3.78 8.11 -2.92
CA LEU A 241 -4.96 7.28 -3.17
C LEU A 241 -5.20 6.28 -2.02
N PRO A 242 -6.46 6.02 -1.64
CA PRO A 242 -6.77 4.97 -0.68
C PRO A 242 -6.43 3.60 -1.26
N ALA A 243 -5.90 2.72 -0.43
CA ALA A 243 -5.61 1.35 -0.83
C ALA A 243 -5.66 0.40 0.37
N MET A 244 -6.14 -0.82 0.15
CA MET A 244 -6.29 -1.85 1.17
C MET A 244 -5.57 -3.12 0.72
N SER A 245 -4.82 -3.74 1.63
CA SER A 245 -4.27 -5.09 1.45
C SER A 245 -5.11 -6.10 2.21
N VAL A 246 -5.50 -7.17 1.54
CA VAL A 246 -6.28 -8.27 2.13
C VAL A 246 -5.52 -9.57 1.88
N PRO A 247 -5.39 -10.48 2.86
CA PRO A 247 -4.79 -11.78 2.65
C PRO A 247 -5.51 -12.57 1.55
N CYS A 248 -4.76 -13.14 0.61
CA CYS A 248 -5.34 -13.87 -0.52
C CYS A 248 -4.78 -15.27 -0.72
N GLY A 249 -3.83 -15.69 0.10
CA GLY A 249 -3.24 -17.01 0.01
C GLY A 249 -1.95 -17.13 0.82
N PHE A 250 -1.28 -18.24 0.59
CA PHE A 250 0.00 -18.57 1.22
C PHE A 250 0.93 -19.17 0.16
N THR A 251 2.24 -18.97 0.37
CA THR A 251 3.25 -19.72 -0.36
C THR A 251 3.22 -21.21 0.04
N GLU A 252 3.89 -22.06 -0.73
CA GLU A 252 4.11 -23.47 -0.37
C GLU A 252 4.78 -23.60 1.02
N GLY A 253 5.63 -22.63 1.36
CA GLY A 253 6.27 -22.51 2.68
C GLY A 253 5.38 -21.95 3.78
N GLY A 254 4.09 -21.64 3.51
CA GLY A 254 3.13 -21.14 4.50
C GLY A 254 3.27 -19.63 4.82
N LEU A 255 4.01 -18.86 4.01
CA LEU A 255 4.12 -17.42 4.18
C LEU A 255 2.92 -16.71 3.53
N PRO A 256 2.33 -15.69 4.17
CA PRO A 256 1.13 -15.04 3.65
C PRO A 256 1.40 -14.19 2.41
N ILE A 257 0.38 -14.13 1.55
CA ILE A 257 0.31 -13.31 0.34
C ILE A 257 -0.94 -12.44 0.42
N GLY A 258 -0.83 -11.18 -0.01
CA GLY A 258 -1.95 -10.24 -0.03
C GLY A 258 -2.22 -9.65 -1.40
N VAL A 259 -3.50 -9.51 -1.72
CA VAL A 259 -4.01 -8.71 -2.82
C VAL A 259 -4.26 -7.28 -2.35
N GLN A 260 -4.03 -6.30 -3.20
CA GLN A 260 -4.26 -4.88 -2.92
C GLN A 260 -5.39 -4.33 -3.79
N LEU A 261 -6.34 -3.65 -3.16
CA LEU A 261 -7.37 -2.87 -3.82
C LEU A 261 -6.98 -1.38 -3.72
N ILE A 262 -7.09 -0.63 -4.83
CA ILE A 262 -6.78 0.81 -4.89
C ILE A 262 -8.01 1.54 -5.41
N GLY A 263 -8.49 2.56 -4.69
CA GLY A 263 -9.73 3.28 -5.00
C GLY A 263 -9.54 4.76 -5.29
N ARG A 264 -10.67 5.43 -5.55
CA ARG A 264 -10.75 6.88 -5.69
C ARG A 264 -10.56 7.59 -4.34
N PRO A 265 -10.05 8.81 -4.32
CA PRO A 265 -9.94 9.59 -3.10
C PRO A 265 -11.28 9.71 -2.36
N PHE A 266 -11.25 9.46 -1.07
CA PHE A 266 -12.39 9.53 -0.14
C PHE A 266 -13.52 8.52 -0.41
N GLU A 267 -13.27 7.52 -1.26
CA GLU A 267 -14.18 6.40 -1.50
C GLU A 267 -13.75 5.11 -0.78
N GLU A 268 -13.19 5.24 0.42
CA GLU A 268 -12.84 4.09 1.27
C GLU A 268 -14.02 3.11 1.48
N PRO A 269 -15.30 3.58 1.59
CA PRO A 269 -16.44 2.66 1.71
C PRO A 269 -16.51 1.60 0.62
N LEU A 270 -16.20 1.98 -0.63
CA LEU A 270 -16.19 1.04 -1.75
C LEU A 270 -15.08 -0.02 -1.61
N LEU A 271 -13.91 0.39 -1.11
CA LEU A 271 -12.82 -0.56 -0.83
C LEU A 271 -13.19 -1.52 0.31
N TYR A 272 -13.87 -1.04 1.34
CA TYR A 272 -14.39 -1.88 2.42
C TYR A 272 -15.42 -2.87 1.92
N GLN A 273 -16.38 -2.43 1.09
CA GLN A 273 -17.35 -3.29 0.43
C GLN A 273 -16.67 -4.40 -0.38
N ALA A 274 -15.74 -4.02 -1.27
CA ALA A 274 -15.04 -4.97 -2.13
C ALA A 274 -14.18 -5.95 -1.33
N ALA A 275 -13.45 -5.44 -0.33
CA ALA A 275 -12.59 -6.26 0.51
C ALA A 275 -13.38 -7.22 1.39
N HIS A 276 -14.50 -6.79 2.00
CA HIS A 276 -15.35 -7.63 2.86
C HIS A 276 -16.02 -8.75 2.07
N GLY A 277 -16.58 -8.42 0.89
CA GLY A 277 -17.14 -9.45 0.03
C GLY A 277 -16.12 -10.49 -0.43
N TYR A 278 -14.89 -10.05 -0.75
CA TYR A 278 -13.79 -10.97 -1.08
C TYR A 278 -13.34 -11.78 0.16
N GLU A 279 -13.20 -11.14 1.33
CA GLU A 279 -12.76 -11.80 2.58
C GLU A 279 -13.61 -13.03 2.89
N ALA A 280 -14.93 -12.97 2.64
CA ALA A 280 -15.86 -14.07 2.90
C ALA A 280 -15.55 -15.36 2.10
N VAL A 281 -14.87 -15.25 0.97
CA VAL A 281 -14.48 -16.39 0.12
C VAL A 281 -12.96 -16.63 0.08
N SER A 282 -12.18 -15.77 0.76
CA SER A 282 -10.74 -15.89 0.80
C SER A 282 -10.29 -17.18 1.48
N PRO A 283 -9.34 -17.93 0.89
CA PRO A 283 -8.77 -19.12 1.53
C PRO A 283 -8.02 -18.81 2.83
N SER A 284 -7.75 -17.54 3.09
CA SER A 284 -7.06 -17.04 4.29
C SER A 284 -8.01 -16.73 5.46
N LEU A 285 -9.33 -16.74 5.23
CA LEU A 285 -10.31 -16.39 6.25
C LEU A 285 -10.22 -17.33 7.46
N GLY A 286 -10.08 -16.73 8.65
CA GLY A 286 -10.07 -17.46 9.91
C GLY A 286 -8.78 -18.25 10.22
N LEU A 287 -7.83 -18.29 9.28
CA LEU A 287 -6.55 -18.93 9.52
C LEU A 287 -5.73 -18.15 10.56
N ARG A 288 -5.03 -18.89 11.40
CA ARG A 288 -4.15 -18.34 12.43
C ARG A 288 -2.81 -19.06 12.38
N PRO A 289 -1.69 -18.37 12.68
CA PRO A 289 -0.41 -19.02 12.79
C PRO A 289 -0.44 -20.09 13.88
N THR A 290 0.15 -21.25 13.61
CA THR A 290 0.38 -22.26 14.62
C THR A 290 1.47 -21.74 15.56
N ILE A 291 1.08 -21.33 16.77
CA ILE A 291 2.05 -20.93 17.79
C ILE A 291 2.71 -22.23 18.29
N ALA A 292 3.97 -22.45 17.93
CA ALA A 292 4.76 -23.53 18.47
C ALA A 292 4.86 -23.31 20.00
N GLY A 293 4.17 -24.13 20.80
CA GLY A 293 4.30 -24.07 22.26
C GLY A 293 3.06 -24.42 23.11
N ASN A 294 1.93 -24.75 22.49
CA ASN A 294 0.81 -25.35 23.24
C ASN A 294 0.58 -26.80 22.75
N SER A 295 1.51 -27.68 23.07
CA SER A 295 1.28 -29.14 23.13
C SER A 295 1.11 -29.54 24.57
#